data_d1f3934b76a811ad4c6f361480c9d2a4
#
_entry.id   d1f3934b76a811ad4c6f361480c9d2a4
#
_cell.length_a   1.000
_cell.length_b   1.000
_cell.length_c   1.000
_cell.angle_alpha   90.00
_cell.angle_beta   90.00
_cell.angle_gamma   90.00
#
_symmetry.space_group_name_H-M   'P 1'
#
loop_
_entity.id
_entity.type
_entity.pdbx_description
1 polymer ?
#
loop_
_entity_poly.entity_id
_entity_poly.type
_entity_poly.pdbx_seq_one_letter_code
_entity_poly.pdbx_strand_id
1 'polypeptide(L)'
;MELSELEFPAMRRELVETMTSLSDRDYQQRVWIDKNYPRPNFFDDLTMTVNIFHDLIVNDDDFDQYIGAFLVSSDEATAVERVYRTLDALIDDLADSPDSRYLSDPRWTDVVSAAAQAKAVLNKTQ
;
A
#
# COMPACT_ATOMS: atom_id res chain seq x y z
N MET A 1 0.27 11.24 -19.32
CA MET A 1 -1.12 10.78 -19.17
C MET A 1 -1.81 11.57 -18.08
N GLU A 2 -3.06 11.91 -18.28
CA GLU A 2 -3.84 12.70 -17.34
C GLU A 2 -4.72 11.79 -16.48
N LEU A 3 -5.05 12.24 -15.26
CA LEU A 3 -5.94 11.48 -14.37
C LEU A 3 -7.29 11.16 -15.03
N SER A 4 -7.81 12.10 -15.82
CA SER A 4 -9.11 11.93 -16.49
C SER A 4 -9.11 10.83 -17.56
N GLU A 5 -7.93 10.37 -17.97
CA GLU A 5 -7.78 9.32 -18.97
C GLU A 5 -7.72 7.90 -18.38
N LEU A 6 -7.67 7.80 -17.04
CA LEU A 6 -7.55 6.51 -16.38
C LEU A 6 -8.84 5.68 -16.53
N GLU A 7 -8.65 4.39 -16.79
CA GLU A 7 -9.75 3.44 -16.92
C GLU A 7 -10.43 3.17 -15.57
N PHE A 8 -9.63 3.10 -14.49
CA PHE A 8 -10.11 2.70 -13.17
C PHE A 8 -9.72 3.71 -12.09
N PRO A 9 -10.35 4.90 -12.07
CA PRO A 9 -10.00 5.91 -11.05
C PRO A 9 -10.30 5.47 -9.62
N ALA A 10 -11.29 4.59 -9.43
CA ALA A 10 -11.59 4.05 -8.09
C ALA A 10 -10.44 3.19 -7.55
N MET A 11 -9.79 2.41 -8.42
CA MET A 11 -8.61 1.63 -8.03
C MET A 11 -7.46 2.53 -7.62
N ARG A 12 -7.29 3.67 -8.28
CA ARG A 12 -6.27 4.65 -7.89
C ARG A 12 -6.54 5.18 -6.48
N ARG A 13 -7.79 5.48 -6.16
CA ARG A 13 -8.16 5.95 -4.81
C ARG A 13 -7.83 4.89 -3.75
N GLU A 14 -8.14 3.62 -4.02
CA GLU A 14 -7.78 2.52 -3.12
C GLU A 14 -6.27 2.41 -2.95
N LEU A 15 -5.52 2.57 -4.03
CA LEU A 15 -4.06 2.52 -3.96
C LEU A 15 -3.49 3.64 -3.08
N VAL A 16 -3.99 4.87 -3.24
CA VAL A 16 -3.55 6.00 -2.42
C VAL A 16 -3.89 5.76 -0.95
N GLU A 17 -5.08 5.24 -0.66
CA GLU A 17 -5.48 4.89 0.71
C GLU A 17 -4.58 3.80 1.29
N THR A 18 -4.23 2.79 0.49
CA THR A 18 -3.33 1.72 0.92
C THR A 18 -1.93 2.28 1.24
N MET A 19 -1.40 3.14 0.39
CA MET A 19 -0.11 3.78 0.65
C MET A 19 -0.16 4.66 1.89
N THR A 20 -1.27 5.34 2.12
CA THR A 20 -1.48 6.16 3.31
C THR A 20 -1.42 5.30 4.57
N SER A 21 -2.13 4.17 4.59
CA SER A 21 -2.14 3.26 5.75
C SER A 21 -0.76 2.64 6.00
N LEU A 22 -0.06 2.23 4.94
CA LEU A 22 1.26 1.61 5.06
C LEU A 22 2.35 2.61 5.48
N SER A 23 2.13 3.90 5.28
CA SER A 23 3.11 4.94 5.60
C SER A 23 2.89 5.59 6.97
N ASP A 24 1.84 5.22 7.70
CA ASP A 24 1.44 5.89 8.94
C ASP A 24 1.52 4.94 10.14
N ARG A 25 2.66 5.00 10.88
CA ARG A 25 2.87 4.13 12.04
C ARG A 25 1.89 4.40 13.17
N ASP A 26 1.49 5.66 13.38
CA ASP A 26 0.52 6.00 14.43
C ASP A 26 -0.84 5.37 14.14
N TYR A 27 -1.27 5.42 12.89
CA TYR A 27 -2.49 4.76 12.45
C TYR A 27 -2.40 3.25 12.68
N GLN A 28 -1.29 2.63 12.26
CA GLN A 28 -1.08 1.19 12.39
C GLN A 28 -1.14 0.75 13.85
N GLN A 29 -0.48 1.48 14.75
CA GLN A 29 -0.52 1.17 16.17
C GLN A 29 -1.93 1.31 16.72
N ARG A 30 -2.58 2.44 16.45
CA ARG A 30 -3.90 2.74 17.00
C ARG A 30 -4.97 1.79 16.48
N VAL A 31 -4.97 1.52 15.18
CA VAL A 31 -6.03 0.76 14.52
C VAL A 31 -5.70 -0.73 14.46
N TRP A 32 -4.51 -1.09 13.98
CA TRP A 32 -4.17 -2.51 13.77
C TRP A 32 -3.84 -3.23 15.07
N ILE A 33 -3.11 -2.59 15.98
CA ILE A 33 -2.63 -3.22 17.22
C ILE A 33 -3.61 -2.99 18.35
N ASP A 34 -3.94 -1.72 18.63
CA ASP A 34 -4.83 -1.35 19.74
C ASP A 34 -6.31 -1.56 19.44
N LYS A 35 -6.64 -1.75 18.14
CA LYS A 35 -8.01 -1.96 17.66
C LYS A 35 -8.96 -0.82 18.06
N ASN A 36 -8.42 0.39 18.11
CA ASN A 36 -9.17 1.60 18.41
C ASN A 36 -9.69 2.20 17.09
N TYR A 37 -10.86 1.75 16.68
CA TYR A 37 -11.43 2.11 15.39
C TYR A 37 -12.10 3.48 15.43
N PRO A 38 -12.03 4.25 14.31
CA PRO A 38 -12.55 5.63 14.28
C PRO A 38 -14.08 5.72 14.36
N ARG A 39 -14.79 4.63 14.03
CA ARG A 39 -16.26 4.64 14.04
C ARG A 39 -16.80 3.20 14.16
N PRO A 40 -18.06 3.01 14.57
CA PRO A 40 -18.69 1.70 14.57
C PRO A 40 -18.66 1.05 13.19
N ASN A 41 -18.52 -0.26 13.14
CA ASN A 41 -18.48 -1.06 11.91
C ASN A 41 -17.26 -0.80 11.03
N PHE A 42 -16.28 -0.03 11.51
CA PHE A 42 -14.99 0.10 10.86
C PHE A 42 -14.08 -1.04 11.31
N PHE A 43 -13.34 -1.62 10.36
CA PHE A 43 -12.33 -2.63 10.65
C PHE A 43 -11.16 -2.48 9.68
N ASP A 44 -9.95 -2.58 10.21
CA ASP A 44 -8.75 -2.65 9.40
C ASP A 44 -7.65 -3.33 10.20
N ASP A 45 -6.81 -4.08 9.50
CA ASP A 45 -5.59 -4.66 10.05
C ASP A 45 -4.58 -4.83 8.91
N LEU A 46 -3.41 -5.36 9.22
CA LEU A 46 -2.38 -5.59 8.21
C LEU A 46 -2.86 -6.56 7.14
N THR A 47 -3.51 -7.66 7.54
CA THR A 47 -4.00 -8.66 6.58
C THR A 47 -4.96 -8.05 5.57
N MET A 48 -5.90 -7.24 6.04
CA MET A 48 -6.85 -6.58 5.15
C MET A 48 -6.16 -5.64 4.18
N THR A 49 -5.21 -4.83 4.68
CA THR A 49 -4.45 -3.90 3.85
C THR A 49 -3.63 -4.64 2.79
N VAL A 50 -2.96 -5.73 3.18
CA VAL A 50 -2.18 -6.56 2.26
C VAL A 50 -3.08 -7.17 1.18
N ASN A 51 -4.24 -7.68 1.57
CA ASN A 51 -5.18 -8.28 0.62
C ASN A 51 -5.67 -7.26 -0.40
N ILE A 52 -5.99 -6.05 0.03
CA ILE A 52 -6.40 -4.97 -0.89
C ILE A 52 -5.27 -4.68 -1.88
N PHE A 53 -4.03 -4.57 -1.40
CA PHE A 53 -2.89 -4.30 -2.27
C PHE A 53 -2.68 -5.44 -3.28
N HIS A 54 -2.74 -6.69 -2.83
CA HIS A 54 -2.60 -7.84 -3.73
C HIS A 54 -3.73 -7.91 -4.75
N ASP A 55 -4.94 -7.51 -4.38
CA ASP A 55 -6.06 -7.46 -5.32
C ASP A 55 -5.87 -6.40 -6.40
N LEU A 56 -5.21 -5.28 -6.06
CA LEU A 56 -4.89 -4.24 -7.04
C LEU A 56 -3.79 -4.71 -8.01
N ILE A 57 -2.81 -5.45 -7.52
CA ILE A 57 -1.66 -5.92 -8.29
C ILE A 57 -1.86 -7.41 -8.59
N VAL A 58 -2.74 -7.72 -9.53
CA VAL A 58 -3.07 -9.11 -9.88
C VAL A 58 -1.94 -9.83 -10.61
N ASN A 59 -1.02 -9.08 -11.22
CA ASN A 59 0.16 -9.62 -11.89
C ASN A 59 1.34 -8.71 -11.58
N ASP A 60 2.36 -9.25 -10.92
CA ASP A 60 3.50 -8.48 -10.45
C ASP A 60 4.74 -8.59 -11.35
N ASP A 61 4.59 -9.14 -12.55
CA ASP A 61 5.70 -9.29 -13.49
C ASP A 61 6.14 -7.95 -14.08
N ASP A 62 5.18 -7.05 -14.33
CA ASP A 62 5.45 -5.76 -14.97
C ASP A 62 4.45 -4.73 -14.47
N PHE A 63 4.94 -3.77 -13.66
CA PHE A 63 4.08 -2.74 -13.09
C PHE A 63 3.71 -1.65 -14.10
N ASP A 64 4.45 -1.52 -15.21
CA ASP A 64 4.08 -0.58 -16.28
C ASP A 64 2.76 -0.96 -16.95
N GLN A 65 2.33 -2.21 -16.84
CA GLN A 65 1.02 -2.64 -17.37
C GLN A 65 -0.16 -1.89 -16.77
N TYR A 66 0.03 -1.29 -15.59
CA TYR A 66 -1.04 -0.55 -14.89
C TYR A 66 -1.10 0.92 -15.29
N ILE A 67 -0.16 1.39 -16.12
CA ILE A 67 -0.23 2.75 -16.68
C ILE A 67 -1.42 2.82 -17.64
N GLY A 68 -2.33 3.75 -17.39
CA GLY A 68 -3.58 3.86 -18.13
C GLY A 68 -4.76 3.21 -17.42
N ALA A 69 -4.50 2.21 -16.58
CA ALA A 69 -5.53 1.60 -15.73
C ALA A 69 -5.75 2.47 -14.48
N PHE A 70 -4.76 2.54 -13.60
CA PHE A 70 -4.82 3.36 -12.39
C PHE A 70 -3.52 4.11 -12.07
N LEU A 71 -2.47 3.97 -12.88
CA LEU A 71 -1.23 4.74 -12.78
C LEU A 71 -1.08 5.63 -14.02
N VAL A 72 -0.41 6.77 -13.87
CA VAL A 72 -0.24 7.73 -14.97
C VAL A 72 1.18 7.79 -15.52
N SER A 73 2.15 7.14 -14.86
CA SER A 73 3.55 7.25 -15.29
C SER A 73 4.38 6.06 -14.81
N SER A 74 5.55 5.90 -15.43
CA SER A 74 6.53 4.89 -15.01
C SER A 74 7.12 5.21 -13.64
N ASP A 75 7.21 6.49 -13.26
CA ASP A 75 7.66 6.88 -11.92
C ASP A 75 6.72 6.33 -10.85
N GLU A 76 5.42 6.39 -11.10
CA GLU A 76 4.43 5.81 -10.20
C GLU A 76 4.56 4.30 -10.14
N ALA A 77 4.72 3.65 -11.29
CA ALA A 77 4.89 2.20 -11.36
C ALA A 77 6.11 1.74 -10.56
N THR A 78 7.24 2.44 -10.70
CA THR A 78 8.47 2.11 -9.99
C THR A 78 8.30 2.28 -8.47
N ALA A 79 7.66 3.37 -8.05
CA ALA A 79 7.45 3.64 -6.63
C ALA A 79 6.52 2.59 -5.99
N VAL A 80 5.45 2.23 -6.67
CA VAL A 80 4.50 1.22 -6.18
C VAL A 80 5.15 -0.16 -6.14
N GLU A 81 5.92 -0.51 -7.16
CA GLU A 81 6.64 -1.78 -7.20
C GLU A 81 7.59 -1.92 -6.01
N ARG A 82 8.27 -0.86 -5.64
CA ARG A 82 9.18 -0.89 -4.50
C ARG A 82 8.44 -1.23 -3.20
N VAL A 83 7.27 -0.66 -2.98
CA VAL A 83 6.43 -1.00 -1.81
C VAL A 83 6.04 -2.47 -1.86
N TYR A 84 5.59 -2.92 -3.01
CA TYR A 84 5.14 -4.30 -3.21
C TYR A 84 6.26 -5.29 -2.89
N ARG A 85 7.46 -5.09 -3.46
CA ARG A 85 8.60 -5.99 -3.26
C ARG A 85 9.09 -5.98 -1.82
N THR A 86 9.16 -4.80 -1.20
CA THR A 86 9.62 -4.66 0.18
C THR A 86 8.66 -5.37 1.14
N LEU A 87 7.36 -5.20 0.93
CA LEU A 87 6.34 -5.84 1.75
C LEU A 87 6.31 -7.36 1.53
N ASP A 88 6.40 -7.79 0.28
CA ASP A 88 6.35 -9.22 -0.07
C ASP A 88 7.53 -10.00 0.55
N ALA A 89 8.71 -9.40 0.61
CA ALA A 89 9.87 -10.02 1.26
C ALA A 89 9.62 -10.28 2.74
N LEU A 90 8.94 -9.35 3.42
CA LEU A 90 8.55 -9.53 4.82
C LEU A 90 7.51 -10.64 4.97
N ILE A 91 6.54 -10.67 4.07
CA ILE A 91 5.48 -11.69 4.10
C ILE A 91 6.07 -13.08 3.93
N ASP A 92 7.04 -13.23 3.03
CA ASP A 92 7.73 -14.51 2.82
C ASP A 92 8.41 -15.01 4.10
N ASP A 93 9.01 -14.09 4.88
CA ASP A 93 9.73 -14.45 6.10
C ASP A 93 8.82 -14.61 7.32
N LEU A 94 7.84 -13.73 7.49
CA LEU A 94 7.03 -13.66 8.70
C LEU A 94 5.71 -14.43 8.57
N ALA A 95 5.25 -14.65 7.33
CA ALA A 95 4.06 -15.44 7.03
C ALA A 95 2.85 -15.04 7.91
N ASP A 96 2.27 -15.98 8.65
CA ASP A 96 1.07 -15.78 9.45
C ASP A 96 1.34 -15.15 10.82
N SER A 97 2.54 -14.58 11.02
CA SER A 97 2.85 -13.90 12.27
C SER A 97 1.85 -12.78 12.55
N PRO A 98 1.61 -12.43 13.83
CA PRO A 98 0.69 -11.35 14.16
C PRO A 98 1.22 -9.99 13.70
N ASP A 99 0.31 -9.03 13.53
CA ASP A 99 0.64 -7.68 13.06
C ASP A 99 1.77 -7.03 13.88
N SER A 100 1.76 -7.25 15.21
CA SER A 100 2.79 -6.70 16.09
C SER A 100 4.19 -7.20 15.72
N ARG A 101 4.31 -8.43 15.23
CA ARG A 101 5.60 -8.98 14.80
C ARG A 101 6.10 -8.26 13.55
N TYR A 102 5.21 -7.96 12.60
CA TYR A 102 5.55 -7.18 11.41
C TYR A 102 6.03 -5.78 11.78
N LEU A 103 5.26 -5.09 12.62
CA LEU A 103 5.55 -3.71 12.99
C LEU A 103 6.86 -3.58 13.80
N SER A 104 7.24 -4.63 14.53
CA SER A 104 8.47 -4.63 15.32
C SER A 104 9.71 -5.06 14.53
N ASP A 105 9.53 -5.58 13.32
CA ASP A 105 10.67 -5.98 12.48
C ASP A 105 11.40 -4.74 11.96
N PRO A 106 12.75 -4.71 12.01
CA PRO A 106 13.50 -3.55 11.49
C PRO A 106 13.20 -3.21 10.03
N ARG A 107 12.86 -4.21 9.21
CA ARG A 107 12.51 -4.00 7.79
C ARG A 107 11.19 -3.29 7.60
N TRP A 108 10.34 -3.23 8.64
CA TRP A 108 9.08 -2.49 8.54
C TRP A 108 9.31 -1.01 8.27
N THR A 109 10.42 -0.46 8.78
CA THR A 109 10.81 0.92 8.47
C THR A 109 10.96 1.14 6.96
N ASP A 110 11.47 0.15 6.23
CA ASP A 110 11.61 0.23 4.78
C ASP A 110 10.25 0.21 4.08
N VAL A 111 9.31 -0.58 4.58
CA VAL A 111 7.94 -0.60 4.05
C VAL A 111 7.28 0.78 4.23
N VAL A 112 7.36 1.34 5.44
CA VAL A 112 6.79 2.65 5.77
C VAL A 112 7.41 3.73 4.88
N SER A 113 8.72 3.73 4.73
CA SER A 113 9.45 4.70 3.91
C SER A 113 9.08 4.59 2.43
N ALA A 114 9.05 3.37 1.90
CA ALA A 114 8.68 3.14 0.50
C ALA A 114 7.24 3.58 0.23
N ALA A 115 6.32 3.29 1.15
CA ALA A 115 4.92 3.69 1.02
C ALA A 115 4.76 5.23 1.07
N ALA A 116 5.49 5.90 1.95
CA ALA A 116 5.49 7.36 2.01
C ALA A 116 5.98 7.98 0.70
N GLN A 117 7.03 7.41 0.13
CA GLN A 117 7.56 7.87 -1.16
C GLN A 117 6.56 7.63 -2.29
N ALA A 118 5.94 6.45 -2.33
CA ALA A 118 4.92 6.15 -3.35
C ALA A 118 3.73 7.10 -3.24
N LYS A 119 3.27 7.37 -2.01
CA LYS A 119 2.19 8.33 -1.77
C LYS A 119 2.55 9.72 -2.30
N ALA A 120 3.78 10.17 -2.05
CA ALA A 120 4.24 11.48 -2.53
C ALA A 120 4.26 11.54 -4.05
N VAL A 121 4.73 10.48 -4.71
CA VAL A 121 4.76 10.42 -6.18
C VAL A 121 3.34 10.44 -6.76
N LEU A 122 2.43 9.64 -6.18
CA LEU A 122 1.03 9.60 -6.61
C LEU A 122 0.34 10.96 -6.43
N ASN A 123 0.63 11.65 -5.33
CA ASN A 123 0.00 12.94 -5.03
C ASN A 123 0.49 14.08 -5.92
N LYS A 124 1.64 13.96 -6.56
CA LYS A 124 2.14 14.98 -7.49
C LYS A 124 1.21 15.23 -8.66
N THR A 125 0.45 14.22 -9.07
CA THR A 125 -0.45 14.30 -10.22
C THR A 125 -1.88 14.69 -9.82
N GLN A 126 -2.18 14.70 -8.56
CA GLN A 126 -3.54 14.98 -8.05
C GLN A 126 -3.82 16.43 -7.79
#